data_a878a4b93166665fa571f3c9204826eb
#
_entry.id   a878a4b93166665fa571f3c9204826eb
#
_cell.length_a   1.000
_cell.length_b   1.000
_cell.length_c   1.000
_cell.angle_alpha   90.00
_cell.angle_beta   90.00
_cell.angle_gamma   90.00
#
_symmetry.space_group_name_H-M   'P 1'
#
loop_
_entity.id
_entity.type
_entity.pdbx_description
1 polymer ?
#
loop_
_entity_poly.entity_id
_entity_poly.type
_entity_poly.pdbx_seq_one_letter_code
_entity_poly.pdbx_strand_id
1 'polypeptide(L)'
;GILHSADVSARLNAILERVGIPSPRLRMGLVAFRDKGDSYVTKAFDLTGNLDQVYKDLLTLEAGGGGDGPEHVLQGLSDAIDKMSWSSEAKAVKAIYLVGDASPHEDYGDTPSLKELLQKAVRKGLVVNAAQCGSDSTAGDAFRLVARLGEGRFLPVPQDGGMAAVETPFDARTAELGR
;
A
#
# COMPACT_ATOMS: atom_id res chain seq x y z
N GLY A 1 13.77 7.32 14.84
CA GLY A 1 12.66 7.71 15.74
C GLY A 1 11.35 7.21 15.18
N ILE A 2 10.62 6.42 15.94
CA ILE A 2 9.28 5.92 15.59
C ILE A 2 8.34 7.13 15.68
N LEU A 3 7.91 7.66 14.53
CA LEU A 3 6.83 8.65 14.50
C LEU A 3 5.55 7.93 14.96
N HIS A 4 5.00 8.35 16.09
CA HIS A 4 3.70 7.87 16.55
C HIS A 4 2.63 8.30 15.53
N SER A 5 1.67 7.44 15.25
CA SER A 5 0.57 7.70 14.29
C SER A 5 -0.19 9.00 14.59
N ALA A 6 -0.31 9.35 15.88
CA ALA A 6 -0.87 10.61 16.34
C ALA A 6 -0.12 11.84 15.78
N ASP A 7 1.22 11.76 15.68
CA ASP A 7 2.05 12.83 15.13
C ASP A 7 1.85 13.02 13.63
N VAL A 8 1.72 11.91 12.88
CA VAL A 8 1.46 11.96 11.42
C VAL A 8 0.10 12.57 11.15
N SER A 9 -0.93 12.13 11.86
CA SER A 9 -2.28 12.67 11.74
C SER A 9 -2.36 14.15 12.13
N ALA A 10 -1.69 14.56 13.22
CA ALA A 10 -1.64 15.94 13.66
C ALA A 10 -0.93 16.85 12.64
N ARG A 11 0.19 16.39 12.05
CA ARG A 11 0.91 17.14 11.02
C ARG A 11 0.10 17.27 9.74
N LEU A 12 -0.56 16.20 9.30
CA LEU A 12 -1.44 16.24 8.14
C LEU A 12 -2.60 17.22 8.36
N ASN A 13 -3.26 17.16 9.51
CA ASN A 13 -4.34 18.07 9.87
C ASN A 13 -3.87 19.52 9.90
N ALA A 14 -2.71 19.80 10.49
CA ALA A 14 -2.16 21.16 10.53
C ALA A 14 -1.83 21.71 9.12
N ILE A 15 -1.37 20.87 8.19
CA ILE A 15 -1.15 21.27 6.80
C ILE A 15 -2.49 21.57 6.11
N LEU A 16 -3.48 20.71 6.28
CA LEU A 16 -4.80 20.85 5.66
C LEU A 16 -5.53 22.10 6.17
N GLU A 17 -5.48 22.37 7.47
CA GLU A 17 -6.02 23.60 8.08
C GLU A 17 -5.37 24.86 7.48
N ARG A 18 -4.05 24.86 7.29
CA ARG A 18 -3.31 26.00 6.69
C ARG A 18 -3.73 26.30 5.25
N VAL A 19 -4.16 25.30 4.50
CA VAL A 19 -4.63 25.47 3.10
C VAL A 19 -6.15 25.54 3.01
N GLY A 20 -6.87 25.59 4.15
CA GLY A 20 -8.32 25.70 4.18
C GLY A 20 -9.06 24.44 3.71
N ILE A 21 -8.40 23.29 3.72
CA ILE A 21 -9.02 22.01 3.36
C ILE A 21 -9.50 21.32 4.65
N PRO A 22 -10.78 20.93 4.75
CA PRO A 22 -11.26 20.17 5.90
C PRO A 22 -10.45 18.91 6.10
N SER A 23 -10.09 18.60 7.33
CA SER A 23 -9.36 17.35 7.68
C SER A 23 -10.09 16.14 7.13
N PRO A 24 -9.49 15.35 6.21
CA PRO A 24 -10.13 14.16 5.70
C PRO A 24 -10.21 13.10 6.80
N ARG A 25 -11.29 12.36 6.82
CA ARG A 25 -11.36 11.14 7.63
C ARG A 25 -10.56 10.05 6.91
N LEU A 26 -9.34 9.81 7.37
CA LEU A 26 -8.49 8.77 6.84
C LEU A 26 -8.88 7.41 7.41
N ARG A 27 -9.00 6.40 6.56
CA ARG A 27 -9.08 4.99 6.92
C ARG A 27 -7.98 4.24 6.19
N MET A 28 -7.32 3.34 6.88
CA MET A 28 -6.26 2.50 6.33
C MET A 28 -6.51 1.04 6.71
N GLY A 29 -6.11 0.13 5.86
CA GLY A 29 -6.12 -1.31 6.10
C GLY A 29 -4.94 -1.96 5.41
N LEU A 30 -4.73 -3.23 5.66
CA LEU A 30 -3.61 -4.01 5.13
C LEU A 30 -4.12 -5.32 4.54
N VAL A 31 -3.55 -5.71 3.41
CA VAL A 31 -3.67 -7.07 2.88
C VAL A 31 -2.25 -7.58 2.64
N ALA A 32 -1.78 -8.46 3.51
CA ALA A 32 -0.55 -9.19 3.29
C ALA A 32 -0.84 -10.36 2.35
N PHE A 33 0.07 -10.61 1.42
CA PHE A 33 0.00 -11.76 0.51
C PHE A 33 1.35 -12.50 0.50
N ARG A 34 1.28 -13.78 0.20
CA ARG A 34 2.39 -14.72 0.00
C ARG A 34 2.03 -15.67 -1.11
N ASP A 35 2.93 -16.56 -1.44
CA ASP A 35 2.65 -17.56 -2.44
C ASP A 35 1.88 -18.79 -1.90
N LYS A 36 1.40 -19.64 -2.82
CA LYS A 36 0.76 -20.92 -2.48
C LYS A 36 1.79 -21.85 -1.84
N GLY A 37 1.34 -22.53 -0.78
CA GLY A 37 2.22 -23.42 0.00
C GLY A 37 2.83 -22.75 1.23
N ASP A 38 2.79 -21.44 1.32
CA ASP A 38 3.19 -20.70 2.51
C ASP A 38 2.18 -20.83 3.66
N SER A 39 2.50 -20.26 4.81
CA SER A 39 1.65 -20.30 6.00
C SER A 39 0.26 -19.68 5.80
N TYR A 40 0.14 -18.78 4.83
CA TYR A 40 -1.12 -18.22 4.32
C TYR A 40 -0.89 -17.67 2.90
N VAL A 41 -1.94 -17.61 2.09
CA VAL A 41 -1.91 -16.90 0.80
C VAL A 41 -2.21 -15.42 1.01
N THR A 42 -3.27 -15.10 1.78
CA THR A 42 -3.59 -13.72 2.14
C THR A 42 -3.97 -13.59 3.60
N LYS A 43 -3.69 -12.43 4.19
CA LYS A 43 -4.13 -12.03 5.52
C LYS A 43 -4.61 -10.58 5.44
N ALA A 44 -5.90 -10.36 5.69
CA ALA A 44 -6.52 -9.05 5.55
C ALA A 44 -6.85 -8.44 6.91
N PHE A 45 -6.55 -7.17 7.08
CA PHE A 45 -6.93 -6.30 8.19
C PHE A 45 -7.73 -5.14 7.60
N ASP A 46 -9.00 -5.08 7.93
CA ASP A 46 -9.95 -4.18 7.27
C ASP A 46 -9.66 -2.70 7.52
N LEU A 47 -10.27 -1.86 6.71
CA LEU A 47 -10.13 -0.40 6.76
C LEU A 47 -10.63 0.15 8.10
N THR A 48 -9.78 0.82 8.84
CA THR A 48 -10.07 1.48 10.13
C THR A 48 -9.53 2.90 10.17
N GLY A 49 -10.16 3.77 10.94
CA GLY A 49 -9.63 5.08 11.30
C GLY A 49 -8.62 5.06 12.44
N ASN A 50 -8.42 3.91 13.08
CA ASN A 50 -7.45 3.75 14.16
C ASN A 50 -6.09 3.35 13.58
N LEU A 51 -5.24 4.33 13.30
CA LEU A 51 -3.92 4.10 12.71
C LEU A 51 -2.96 3.34 13.65
N ASP A 52 -3.15 3.43 14.96
CA ASP A 52 -2.35 2.65 15.91
C ASP A 52 -2.68 1.16 15.82
N GLN A 53 -3.94 0.82 15.51
CA GLN A 53 -4.31 -0.56 15.23
C GLN A 53 -3.65 -1.06 13.94
N VAL A 54 -3.68 -0.26 12.87
CA VAL A 54 -2.99 -0.61 11.60
C VAL A 54 -1.50 -0.87 11.83
N TYR A 55 -0.85 -0.03 12.64
CA TYR A 55 0.55 -0.21 12.99
C TYR A 55 0.80 -1.51 13.79
N LYS A 56 -0.06 -1.81 14.75
CA LYS A 56 0.02 -3.08 15.51
C LYS A 56 -0.17 -4.29 14.58
N ASP A 57 -1.15 -4.23 13.68
CA ASP A 57 -1.43 -5.29 12.72
C ASP A 57 -0.23 -5.50 11.78
N LEU A 58 0.39 -4.40 11.29
CA LEU A 58 1.60 -4.45 10.48
C LEU A 58 2.76 -5.16 11.21
N LEU A 59 2.94 -4.89 12.50
CA LEU A 59 3.99 -5.52 13.30
C LEU A 59 3.77 -7.02 13.56
N THR A 60 2.57 -7.54 13.29
CA THR A 60 2.30 -9.00 13.33
C THR A 60 2.70 -9.72 12.05
N LEU A 61 3.04 -8.97 11.00
CA LEU A 61 3.45 -9.53 9.73
C LEU A 61 4.96 -9.76 9.75
N GLU A 62 5.35 -10.96 9.39
CA GLU A 62 6.75 -11.36 9.28
C GLU A 62 7.06 -11.68 7.82
N ALA A 63 8.22 -11.26 7.35
CA ALA A 63 8.73 -11.70 6.06
C ALA A 63 9.11 -13.18 6.16
N GLY A 64 8.70 -13.98 5.20
CA GLY A 64 8.98 -15.39 5.19
C GLY A 64 8.21 -16.09 4.09
N GLY A 65 8.56 -17.32 3.82
CA GLY A 65 8.11 -18.06 2.66
C GLY A 65 9.21 -18.08 1.60
N GLY A 66 8.88 -18.51 0.43
CA GLY A 66 9.80 -18.64 -0.69
C GLY A 66 9.72 -20.04 -1.30
N GLY A 67 9.97 -20.10 -2.58
CA GLY A 67 9.90 -21.32 -3.38
C GLY A 67 10.45 -20.96 -4.75
N ASP A 68 9.62 -20.46 -5.58
CA ASP A 68 9.98 -19.78 -6.84
C ASP A 68 10.00 -18.25 -6.68
N GLY A 69 10.23 -17.52 -7.76
CA GLY A 69 10.37 -16.06 -7.69
C GLY A 69 9.05 -15.30 -7.63
N PRO A 70 8.00 -15.69 -8.39
CA PRO A 70 6.71 -15.02 -8.40
C PRO A 70 5.92 -15.22 -7.10
N GLU A 71 4.94 -14.34 -6.85
CA GLU A 71 4.09 -14.35 -5.66
C GLU A 71 2.60 -14.29 -6.04
N HIS A 72 1.70 -14.68 -5.13
CA HIS A 72 0.26 -14.66 -5.39
C HIS A 72 -0.35 -13.25 -5.27
N VAL A 73 0.24 -12.29 -5.96
CA VAL A 73 -0.17 -10.87 -6.00
C VAL A 73 -1.64 -10.72 -6.41
N LEU A 74 -2.11 -11.56 -7.35
CA LEU A 74 -3.49 -11.49 -7.85
C LEU A 74 -4.52 -11.75 -6.74
N GLN A 75 -4.24 -12.71 -5.84
CA GLN A 75 -5.12 -12.94 -4.69
C GLN A 75 -5.09 -11.78 -3.72
N GLY A 76 -3.92 -11.20 -3.46
CA GLY A 76 -3.79 -9.99 -2.64
C GLY A 76 -4.60 -8.81 -3.19
N LEU A 77 -4.51 -8.55 -4.50
CA LEU A 77 -5.31 -7.53 -5.17
C LEU A 77 -6.82 -7.85 -5.14
N SER A 78 -7.20 -9.11 -5.39
CA SER A 78 -8.60 -9.54 -5.33
C SER A 78 -9.19 -9.26 -3.95
N ASP A 79 -8.48 -9.64 -2.89
CA ASP A 79 -8.93 -9.43 -1.52
C ASP A 79 -9.00 -7.94 -1.16
N ALA A 80 -8.02 -7.15 -1.57
CA ALA A 80 -8.04 -5.70 -1.37
C ALA A 80 -9.23 -5.03 -2.07
N ILE A 81 -9.60 -5.48 -3.27
CA ILE A 81 -10.71 -4.93 -4.04
C ILE A 81 -12.07 -5.35 -3.48
N ASP A 82 -12.20 -6.59 -3.00
CA ASP A 82 -13.48 -7.22 -2.73
C ASP A 82 -13.83 -7.39 -1.25
N LYS A 83 -12.84 -7.62 -0.40
CA LYS A 83 -13.06 -7.93 1.02
C LYS A 83 -12.95 -6.72 1.94
N MET A 84 -12.31 -5.64 1.50
CA MET A 84 -12.14 -4.44 2.32
C MET A 84 -13.39 -3.59 2.33
N SER A 85 -13.74 -3.00 3.47
CA SER A 85 -14.93 -2.15 3.69
C SER A 85 -14.75 -0.75 3.10
N TRP A 86 -14.61 -0.66 1.77
CA TRP A 86 -14.48 0.62 1.07
C TRP A 86 -15.68 1.53 1.28
N SER A 87 -15.44 2.85 1.38
CA SER A 87 -16.51 3.83 1.49
C SER A 87 -17.41 3.83 0.24
N SER A 88 -18.71 3.92 0.45
CA SER A 88 -19.70 4.14 -0.61
C SER A 88 -19.91 5.62 -0.92
N GLU A 89 -19.32 6.54 -0.16
CA GLU A 89 -19.44 7.98 -0.39
C GLU A 89 -18.82 8.37 -1.73
N ALA A 90 -19.54 9.09 -2.56
CA ALA A 90 -19.09 9.48 -3.91
C ALA A 90 -17.85 10.37 -3.90
N LYS A 91 -17.63 11.15 -2.82
CA LYS A 91 -16.48 12.03 -2.67
C LYS A 91 -15.27 11.33 -2.01
N ALA A 92 -15.40 10.09 -1.59
CA ALA A 92 -14.29 9.38 -0.97
C ALA A 92 -13.21 9.07 -2.01
N VAL A 93 -11.98 9.50 -1.75
CA VAL A 93 -10.81 9.07 -2.51
C VAL A 93 -10.40 7.69 -2.00
N LYS A 94 -10.27 6.74 -2.91
CA LYS A 94 -9.94 5.34 -2.59
C LYS A 94 -8.70 4.94 -3.36
N ALA A 95 -7.68 4.46 -2.65
CA ALA A 95 -6.43 4.05 -3.27
C ALA A 95 -5.92 2.74 -2.68
N ILE A 96 -5.39 1.88 -3.53
CA ILE A 96 -4.60 0.71 -3.17
C ILE A 96 -3.14 1.03 -3.48
N TYR A 97 -2.24 0.64 -2.61
CA TYR A 97 -0.80 0.63 -2.83
C TYR A 97 -0.34 -0.83 -2.81
N LEU A 98 -0.10 -1.39 -3.98
CA LEU A 98 0.59 -2.66 -4.10
C LEU A 98 2.08 -2.43 -3.83
N VAL A 99 2.62 -3.11 -2.83
CA VAL A 99 4.03 -3.02 -2.46
C VAL A 99 4.62 -4.43 -2.52
N GLY A 100 5.71 -4.60 -3.23
CA GLY A 100 6.37 -5.91 -3.36
C GLY A 100 7.62 -5.83 -4.22
N ASP A 101 8.28 -6.96 -4.39
CA ASP A 101 9.55 -7.12 -5.10
C ASP A 101 9.51 -8.22 -6.18
N ALA A 102 8.44 -9.00 -6.22
CA ALA A 102 8.27 -10.14 -7.11
C ALA A 102 7.11 -9.94 -8.10
N SER A 103 7.20 -10.57 -9.26
CA SER A 103 6.13 -10.57 -10.26
C SER A 103 4.93 -11.41 -9.82
N PRO A 104 3.71 -11.14 -10.31
CA PRO A 104 2.56 -11.98 -10.01
C PRO A 104 2.63 -13.33 -10.72
N HIS A 105 2.14 -14.39 -10.06
CA HIS A 105 1.70 -15.60 -10.74
C HIS A 105 0.43 -15.33 -11.54
N GLU A 106 0.48 -15.55 -12.85
CA GLU A 106 -0.69 -15.46 -13.75
C GLU A 106 -1.19 -16.84 -14.21
N ASP A 107 -0.49 -17.90 -13.84
CA ASP A 107 -0.72 -19.28 -14.25
C ASP A 107 -1.59 -20.09 -13.30
N TYR A 108 -1.91 -19.59 -12.11
CA TYR A 108 -2.67 -20.33 -11.12
C TYR A 108 -4.14 -20.57 -11.47
N GLY A 109 -4.76 -19.69 -12.26
CA GLY A 109 -6.12 -19.85 -12.77
C GLY A 109 -7.25 -19.84 -11.73
N ASP A 110 -6.96 -19.55 -10.47
CA ASP A 110 -7.91 -19.49 -9.36
C ASP A 110 -8.35 -18.07 -9.00
N THR A 111 -7.77 -17.08 -9.66
CA THR A 111 -8.15 -15.67 -9.56
C THR A 111 -8.43 -15.12 -10.96
N PRO A 112 -9.22 -14.03 -11.07
CA PRO A 112 -9.29 -13.28 -12.32
C PRO A 112 -7.91 -12.79 -12.74
N SER A 113 -7.71 -12.61 -14.04
CA SER A 113 -6.46 -12.06 -14.57
C SER A 113 -6.16 -10.67 -13.99
N LEU A 114 -4.88 -10.27 -14.00
CA LEU A 114 -4.45 -8.95 -13.55
C LEU A 114 -5.27 -7.83 -14.20
N LYS A 115 -5.51 -7.94 -15.52
CA LYS A 115 -6.31 -6.95 -16.26
C LYS A 115 -7.76 -6.87 -15.75
N GLU A 116 -8.41 -8.00 -15.51
CA GLU A 116 -9.79 -8.03 -15.01
C GLU A 116 -9.90 -7.45 -13.61
N LEU A 117 -8.95 -7.76 -12.72
CA LEU A 117 -8.88 -7.20 -11.36
C LEU A 117 -8.72 -5.68 -11.39
N LEU A 118 -7.80 -5.16 -12.19
CA LEU A 118 -7.57 -3.72 -12.27
C LEU A 118 -8.74 -2.98 -12.92
N GLN A 119 -9.37 -3.54 -13.96
CA GLN A 119 -10.61 -3.00 -14.50
C GLN A 119 -11.74 -2.99 -13.46
N LYS A 120 -11.83 -4.01 -12.61
CA LYS A 120 -12.79 -4.07 -11.52
C LYS A 120 -12.50 -2.99 -10.47
N ALA A 121 -11.23 -2.80 -10.09
CA ALA A 121 -10.81 -1.74 -9.18
C ALA A 121 -11.25 -0.35 -9.69
N VAL A 122 -10.91 -0.03 -10.94
CA VAL A 122 -11.27 1.26 -11.56
C VAL A 122 -12.79 1.45 -11.60
N ARG A 123 -13.58 0.42 -11.97
CA ARG A 123 -15.05 0.51 -11.93
C ARG A 123 -15.60 0.77 -10.53
N LYS A 124 -14.92 0.33 -9.47
CA LYS A 124 -15.25 0.64 -8.07
C LYS A 124 -14.73 2.02 -7.61
N GLY A 125 -14.07 2.79 -8.50
CA GLY A 125 -13.45 4.06 -8.19
C GLY A 125 -12.20 3.94 -7.31
N LEU A 126 -11.51 2.80 -7.40
CA LEU A 126 -10.23 2.56 -6.73
C LEU A 126 -9.09 2.91 -7.69
N VAL A 127 -8.13 3.70 -7.25
CA VAL A 127 -6.85 3.92 -7.92
C VAL A 127 -5.85 2.90 -7.38
N VAL A 128 -5.10 2.23 -8.25
CA VAL A 128 -4.10 1.24 -7.84
C VAL A 128 -2.69 1.74 -8.16
N ASN A 129 -1.97 2.16 -7.13
CA ASN A 129 -0.56 2.50 -7.21
C ASN A 129 0.29 1.25 -7.00
N ALA A 130 1.49 1.23 -7.55
CA ALA A 130 2.41 0.11 -7.40
C ALA A 130 3.80 0.60 -6.97
N ALA A 131 4.28 0.10 -5.85
CA ALA A 131 5.62 0.37 -5.31
C ALA A 131 6.47 -0.89 -5.43
N GLN A 132 7.44 -0.87 -6.33
CA GLN A 132 8.40 -1.95 -6.48
C GLN A 132 9.56 -1.76 -5.50
N CYS A 133 9.79 -2.74 -4.64
CA CYS A 133 10.99 -2.84 -3.81
C CYS A 133 12.07 -3.59 -4.58
N GLY A 134 13.32 -3.10 -4.57
CA GLY A 134 14.40 -3.72 -5.31
C GLY A 134 14.42 -3.40 -6.80
N SER A 135 15.12 -4.23 -7.59
CA SER A 135 15.48 -3.93 -8.98
C SER A 135 15.17 -5.05 -9.99
N ASP A 136 14.36 -6.04 -9.62
CA ASP A 136 13.96 -7.08 -10.55
C ASP A 136 13.16 -6.49 -11.73
N SER A 137 13.62 -6.75 -12.95
CA SER A 137 13.03 -6.16 -14.15
C SER A 137 11.64 -6.72 -14.46
N THR A 138 11.41 -8.01 -14.21
CA THR A 138 10.13 -8.68 -14.47
C THR A 138 9.06 -8.17 -13.52
N ALA A 139 9.39 -8.07 -12.23
CA ALA A 139 8.55 -7.41 -11.24
C ALA A 139 8.28 -5.95 -11.62
N GLY A 140 9.32 -5.21 -12.06
CA GLY A 140 9.19 -3.83 -12.49
C GLY A 140 8.21 -3.63 -13.64
N ASP A 141 8.24 -4.49 -14.63
CA ASP A 141 7.32 -4.42 -15.78
C ASP A 141 5.89 -4.75 -15.35
N ALA A 142 5.69 -5.76 -14.49
CA ALA A 142 4.39 -6.09 -13.94
C ALA A 142 3.82 -4.94 -13.10
N PHE A 143 4.63 -4.32 -12.23
CA PHE A 143 4.19 -3.21 -11.37
C PHE A 143 3.89 -1.93 -12.17
N ARG A 144 4.65 -1.64 -13.25
CA ARG A 144 4.30 -0.56 -14.18
C ARG A 144 2.96 -0.82 -14.88
N LEU A 145 2.70 -2.08 -15.25
CA LEU A 145 1.43 -2.48 -15.84
C LEU A 145 0.28 -2.31 -14.84
N VAL A 146 0.47 -2.73 -13.57
CA VAL A 146 -0.50 -2.51 -12.48
C VAL A 146 -0.85 -1.03 -12.35
N ALA A 147 0.16 -0.17 -12.21
CA ALA A 147 -0.05 1.26 -12.06
C ALA A 147 -0.79 1.85 -13.27
N ARG A 148 -0.39 1.49 -14.48
CA ARG A 148 -1.02 1.99 -15.71
C ARG A 148 -2.48 1.57 -15.84
N LEU A 149 -2.81 0.30 -15.62
CA LEU A 149 -4.17 -0.21 -15.73
C LEU A 149 -5.05 0.17 -14.55
N GLY A 150 -4.44 0.42 -13.38
CA GLY A 150 -5.11 0.85 -12.15
C GLY A 150 -5.26 2.37 -12.02
N GLU A 151 -4.95 3.14 -13.08
CA GLU A 151 -5.00 4.62 -13.10
C GLU A 151 -4.13 5.28 -11.99
N GLY A 152 -3.12 4.56 -11.52
CA GLY A 152 -2.23 4.97 -10.45
C GLY A 152 -0.83 5.35 -10.91
N ARG A 153 0.10 5.32 -9.97
CA ARG A 153 1.52 5.65 -10.18
C ARG A 153 2.41 4.48 -9.85
N PHE A 154 3.49 4.34 -10.63
CA PHE A 154 4.59 3.45 -10.32
C PHE A 154 5.64 4.18 -9.49
N LEU A 155 6.08 3.55 -8.40
CA LEU A 155 7.03 4.08 -7.42
C LEU A 155 8.16 3.06 -7.25
N PRO A 156 9.35 3.30 -7.83
CA PRO A 156 10.51 2.46 -7.54
C PRO A 156 11.05 2.79 -6.14
N VAL A 157 11.23 1.77 -5.31
CA VAL A 157 11.85 1.88 -3.99
C VAL A 157 13.17 1.12 -4.04
N PRO A 158 14.31 1.79 -4.03
CA PRO A 158 15.61 1.15 -4.02
C PRO A 158 15.78 0.22 -2.80
N GLN A 159 16.60 -0.84 -2.96
CA GLN A 159 16.77 -1.88 -1.95
C GLN A 159 17.44 -1.38 -0.65
N ASP A 160 18.18 -0.29 -0.74
CA ASP A 160 18.78 0.43 0.39
C ASP A 160 17.79 1.36 1.13
N GLY A 161 16.52 1.29 0.76
CA GLY A 161 15.47 2.12 1.33
C GLY A 161 15.46 3.55 0.86
N GLY A 162 16.34 3.93 -0.10
CA GLY A 162 16.54 5.23 -0.78
C GLY A 162 15.49 6.32 -0.63
N MET A 163 14.89 6.43 0.53
CA MET A 163 14.13 7.61 0.92
C MET A 163 15.13 8.74 0.99
N ALA A 164 15.22 9.52 -0.09
CA ALA A 164 15.82 10.83 0.01
C ALA A 164 15.19 11.48 1.25
N ALA A 165 16.00 11.72 2.27
CA ALA A 165 15.56 12.52 3.40
C ALA A 165 15.13 13.86 2.80
N VAL A 166 13.85 14.06 2.62
CA VAL A 166 13.31 15.35 2.25
C VAL A 166 13.47 16.18 3.51
N GLU A 167 14.60 16.92 3.57
CA GLU A 167 14.82 17.88 4.63
C GLU A 167 13.64 18.86 4.62
N THR A 168 12.84 18.76 5.64
CA THR A 168 11.76 19.71 5.83
C THR A 168 12.29 20.86 6.71
N PRO A 169 11.77 22.10 6.56
CA PRO A 169 12.13 23.22 7.43
C PRO A 169 11.89 22.96 8.93
N PHE A 170 11.27 21.84 9.26
CA PHE A 170 10.96 21.41 10.63
C PHE A 170 12.00 20.44 11.23
N ASP A 171 12.88 19.84 10.40
CA ASP A 171 13.84 18.85 10.88
C ASP A 171 14.92 19.49 11.77
N ALA A 172 15.35 20.71 11.45
CA ALA A 172 16.23 21.50 12.30
C ALA A 172 15.62 21.80 13.69
N ARG A 173 14.31 22.08 13.71
CA ARG A 173 13.58 22.41 14.94
C ARG A 173 13.30 21.19 15.82
N THR A 174 13.17 20.01 15.21
CA THR A 174 12.99 18.74 15.92
C THR A 174 14.31 18.27 16.56
N ALA A 175 15.45 18.56 15.90
CA ALA A 175 16.78 18.27 16.43
C ALA A 175 17.13 19.16 17.64
N GLU A 176 16.58 20.38 17.74
CA GLU A 176 16.77 21.27 18.89
C GLU A 176 15.95 20.87 20.12
N LEU A 177 14.78 20.23 19.93
CA LEU A 177 13.89 19.78 21.00
C LEU A 177 14.27 18.41 21.60
N GLY A 178 15.24 17.73 21.00
CA GLY A 178 15.74 16.41 21.44
C GLY A 178 17.07 16.45 22.20
N ARG A 179 17.52 17.61 22.68
CA ARG A 179 18.73 17.77 23.50
C ARG A 179 18.40 18.08 24.93
#